data_3ec308bd125fd4272d29c729e3db9610
#
_entry.id   3ec308bd125fd4272d29c729e3db9610
#
_cell.length_a   1.000
_cell.length_b   1.000
_cell.length_c   1.000
_cell.angle_alpha   90.00
_cell.angle_beta   90.00
_cell.angle_gamma   90.00
#
_symmetry.space_group_name_H-M   'P 1'
#
loop_
_entity.id
_entity.type
_entity.pdbx_description
1 polymer ?
#
loop_
_entity_poly.entity_id
_entity_poly.type
_entity_poly.pdbx_seq_one_letter_code
_entity_poly.pdbx_strand_id
1 'polypeptide(L)'
;MKYSISEIFINTSNKLDLDLFVYGFLQKDFIYSNYKKNSQNSKYKTNFKLSKKFLSLINSINFLKELVTEPSNIIYPTSFAKRTQSQINKKAVNLVTHDEKRIKKIGLNCLLAVNQGSKRDPIVMEFSKKNSKKNVDILFVGKGVCFDSGGISIKPSGGMEDMKWDMAGAAVTVSIIK
;
A
#
# COMPACT_ATOMS: atom_id res chain seq x y z
N MET A 1 -19.04 -24.20 18.61
CA MET A 1 -17.66 -24.73 18.55
C MET A 1 -16.91 -23.99 17.45
N LYS A 2 -15.84 -23.28 17.73
CA LYS A 2 -14.95 -22.73 16.71
C LYS A 2 -13.88 -23.78 16.44
N TYR A 3 -13.89 -24.38 15.27
CA TYR A 3 -12.82 -25.27 14.83
C TYR A 3 -11.59 -24.42 14.50
N SER A 4 -10.45 -24.75 15.11
CA SER A 4 -9.16 -24.17 14.72
C SER A 4 -8.47 -25.12 13.76
N ILE A 5 -8.27 -24.69 12.51
CA ILE A 5 -7.47 -25.43 11.53
C ILE A 5 -6.00 -25.11 11.82
N SER A 6 -5.21 -26.11 12.15
CA SER A 6 -3.76 -25.97 12.42
C SER A 6 -2.89 -26.39 11.23
N GLU A 7 -3.42 -27.21 10.36
CA GLU A 7 -2.68 -27.77 9.24
C GLU A 7 -3.54 -27.81 7.98
N ILE A 8 -2.95 -27.47 6.83
CA ILE A 8 -3.58 -27.51 5.52
C ILE A 8 -2.64 -28.22 4.55
N PHE A 9 -3.12 -29.31 3.97
CA PHE A 9 -2.41 -30.09 2.97
C PHE A 9 -3.16 -30.02 1.63
N ILE A 10 -2.42 -29.78 0.56
CA ILE A 10 -2.99 -29.73 -0.79
C ILE A 10 -2.23 -30.78 -1.63
N ASN A 11 -3.00 -31.61 -2.31
CA ASN A 11 -2.47 -32.59 -3.27
C ASN A 11 -2.91 -32.19 -4.69
N THR A 12 -1.98 -31.70 -5.48
CA THR A 12 -2.17 -31.40 -6.90
C THR A 12 -0.86 -31.56 -7.66
N SER A 13 -0.94 -32.03 -8.89
CA SER A 13 0.19 -32.12 -9.81
C SER A 13 0.43 -30.81 -10.57
N ASN A 14 -0.56 -29.91 -10.63
CA ASN A 14 -0.47 -28.64 -11.32
C ASN A 14 0.01 -27.54 -10.38
N LYS A 15 1.24 -27.07 -10.61
CA LYS A 15 1.84 -26.02 -9.78
C LYS A 15 1.15 -24.68 -9.87
N LEU A 16 0.59 -24.32 -11.03
CA LEU A 16 -0.13 -23.04 -11.20
C LEU A 16 -1.42 -23.03 -10.40
N ASP A 17 -2.18 -24.14 -10.39
CA ASP A 17 -3.40 -24.28 -9.62
C ASP A 17 -3.10 -24.20 -8.12
N LEU A 18 -1.99 -24.80 -7.69
CA LEU A 18 -1.51 -24.70 -6.32
C LEU A 18 -1.18 -23.26 -5.95
N ASP A 19 -0.39 -22.55 -6.76
CA ASP A 19 -0.01 -21.17 -6.53
C ASP A 19 -1.25 -20.26 -6.44
N LEU A 20 -2.25 -20.43 -7.33
CA LEU A 20 -3.49 -19.66 -7.33
C LEU A 20 -4.36 -19.95 -6.10
N PHE A 21 -4.49 -21.21 -5.71
CA PHE A 21 -5.24 -21.60 -4.51
C PHE A 21 -4.61 -20.98 -3.25
N VAL A 22 -3.30 -21.16 -3.10
CA VAL A 22 -2.55 -20.64 -1.95
C VAL A 22 -2.58 -19.12 -1.92
N TYR A 23 -2.49 -18.46 -3.08
CA TYR A 23 -2.64 -17.03 -3.20
C TYR A 23 -4.00 -16.57 -2.66
N GLY A 24 -5.09 -17.19 -3.12
CA GLY A 24 -6.45 -16.88 -2.65
C GLY A 24 -6.61 -17.10 -1.14
N PHE A 25 -6.08 -18.19 -0.61
CA PHE A 25 -6.06 -18.49 0.82
C PHE A 25 -5.32 -17.42 1.63
N LEU A 26 -4.09 -17.07 1.24
CA LEU A 26 -3.28 -16.08 1.94
C LEU A 26 -3.83 -14.65 1.82
N GLN A 27 -4.63 -14.35 0.79
CA GLN A 27 -5.37 -13.08 0.73
C GLN A 27 -6.39 -12.97 1.86
N LYS A 28 -7.01 -14.07 2.28
CA LYS A 28 -7.97 -14.12 3.37
C LYS A 28 -7.32 -14.18 4.75
N ASP A 29 -6.11 -14.71 4.83
CA ASP A 29 -5.38 -14.88 6.10
C ASP A 29 -4.72 -13.59 6.62
N PHE A 30 -4.71 -12.53 5.82
CA PHE A 30 -4.20 -11.23 6.27
C PHE A 30 -5.05 -10.68 7.41
N ILE A 31 -4.44 -10.56 8.60
CA ILE A 31 -5.06 -9.98 9.78
C ILE A 31 -4.25 -8.74 10.19
N TYR A 32 -4.90 -7.58 10.18
CA TYR A 32 -4.32 -6.38 10.75
C TYR A 32 -4.58 -6.34 12.26
N SER A 33 -3.52 -6.44 13.04
CA SER A 33 -3.64 -6.63 14.50
C SER A 33 -2.89 -5.61 15.36
N ASN A 34 -2.32 -4.57 14.74
CA ASN A 34 -1.45 -3.62 15.44
C ASN A 34 -2.08 -2.93 16.66
N TYR A 35 -3.42 -2.85 16.70
CA TYR A 35 -4.16 -2.20 17.79
C TYR A 35 -4.96 -3.20 18.66
N LYS A 36 -4.80 -4.50 18.45
CA LYS A 36 -5.47 -5.54 19.25
C LYS A 36 -4.53 -6.07 20.34
N LYS A 37 -5.01 -6.09 21.60
CA LYS A 37 -4.23 -6.63 22.72
C LYS A 37 -3.91 -8.13 22.60
N ASN A 38 -4.78 -8.91 21.93
CA ASN A 38 -4.63 -10.34 21.73
C ASN A 38 -4.72 -10.64 20.22
N SER A 39 -3.64 -10.49 19.48
CA SER A 39 -3.58 -10.95 18.10
C SER A 39 -3.20 -12.41 18.05
N GLN A 40 -4.15 -13.26 17.71
CA GLN A 40 -3.82 -14.63 17.28
C GLN A 40 -3.33 -14.55 15.83
N ASN A 41 -2.02 -14.64 15.63
CA ASN A 41 -1.49 -14.98 14.33
C ASN A 41 -1.86 -16.43 14.04
N SER A 42 -2.78 -16.66 13.11
CA SER A 42 -3.06 -18.01 12.64
C SER A 42 -1.81 -18.54 11.93
N LYS A 43 -1.05 -19.36 12.62
CA LYS A 43 0.09 -20.06 12.04
C LYS A 43 -0.39 -21.42 11.55
N TYR A 44 -0.77 -21.49 10.29
CA TYR A 44 -1.03 -22.77 9.65
C TYR A 44 0.28 -23.44 9.24
N LYS A 45 0.39 -24.75 9.48
CA LYS A 45 1.41 -25.56 8.84
C LYS A 45 0.90 -26.00 7.47
N THR A 46 1.73 -25.88 6.46
CA THR A 46 1.40 -26.24 5.09
C THR A 46 2.50 -27.05 4.45
N ASN A 47 2.15 -27.93 3.51
CA ASN A 47 3.10 -28.73 2.72
C ASN A 47 3.55 -28.04 1.44
N PHE A 48 3.15 -26.80 1.20
CA PHE A 48 3.43 -26.09 -0.04
C PHE A 48 4.34 -24.87 0.15
N LYS A 49 5.10 -24.56 -0.90
CA LYS A 49 5.88 -23.33 -1.01
C LYS A 49 5.43 -22.57 -2.25
N LEU A 50 5.05 -21.30 -2.07
CA LEU A 50 4.75 -20.42 -3.19
C LEU A 50 5.97 -20.21 -4.09
N SER A 51 5.70 -20.05 -5.38
CA SER A 51 6.70 -19.52 -6.30
C SER A 51 7.11 -18.10 -5.91
N LYS A 52 8.33 -17.69 -6.28
CA LYS A 52 8.85 -16.34 -5.97
C LYS A 52 7.93 -15.22 -6.47
N LYS A 53 7.29 -15.41 -7.63
CA LYS A 53 6.35 -14.49 -8.23
C LYS A 53 5.14 -14.25 -7.32
N PHE A 54 4.48 -15.32 -6.88
CA PHE A 54 3.29 -15.22 -6.01
C PHE A 54 3.63 -14.73 -4.62
N LEU A 55 4.80 -15.11 -4.08
CA LEU A 55 5.27 -14.58 -2.80
C LEU A 55 5.50 -13.05 -2.86
N SER A 56 6.11 -12.55 -3.94
CA SER A 56 6.27 -11.11 -4.15
C SER A 56 4.91 -10.40 -4.24
N LEU A 57 3.97 -10.97 -5.00
CA LEU A 57 2.62 -10.42 -5.15
C LEU A 57 1.89 -10.34 -3.79
N ILE A 58 1.92 -11.40 -2.99
CA ILE A 58 1.31 -11.40 -1.65
C ILE A 58 1.93 -10.35 -0.74
N ASN A 59 3.26 -10.26 -0.71
CA ASN A 59 3.96 -9.27 0.10
C ASN A 59 3.62 -7.83 -0.32
N SER A 60 3.44 -7.58 -1.62
CA SER A 60 3.01 -6.28 -2.14
C SER A 60 1.58 -5.95 -1.75
N ILE A 61 0.67 -6.91 -1.86
CA ILE A 61 -0.74 -6.73 -1.47
C ILE A 61 -0.89 -6.57 0.05
N ASN A 62 -0.14 -7.32 0.85
CA ASN A 62 -0.16 -7.15 2.30
C ASN A 62 0.34 -5.76 2.71
N PHE A 63 1.39 -5.26 2.05
CA PHE A 63 1.85 -3.89 2.27
C PHE A 63 0.78 -2.85 1.90
N LEU A 64 0.07 -3.04 0.78
CA LEU A 64 -1.08 -2.21 0.42
C LEU A 64 -2.15 -2.24 1.52
N LYS A 65 -2.54 -3.43 1.97
CA LYS A 65 -3.55 -3.61 3.02
C LYS A 65 -3.14 -2.93 4.33
N GLU A 66 -1.86 -3.01 4.72
CA GLU A 66 -1.33 -2.30 5.88
C GLU A 66 -1.49 -0.78 5.72
N LEU A 67 -1.07 -0.22 4.58
CA LEU A 67 -1.14 1.22 4.34
C LEU A 67 -2.56 1.76 4.41
N VAL A 68 -3.54 1.06 3.80
CA VAL A 68 -4.93 1.54 3.75
C VAL A 68 -5.71 1.26 5.05
N THR A 69 -5.23 0.35 5.89
CA THR A 69 -5.90 0.03 7.16
C THR A 69 -5.52 0.99 8.28
N GLU A 70 -4.31 1.53 8.22
CA GLU A 70 -3.81 2.50 9.20
C GLU A 70 -4.60 3.80 9.21
N PRO A 71 -4.85 4.40 10.37
CA PRO A 71 -5.49 5.70 10.45
C PRO A 71 -4.56 6.84 10.00
N SER A 72 -5.14 7.99 9.66
CA SER A 72 -4.41 9.15 9.09
C SER A 72 -3.46 9.85 10.07
N ASN A 73 -3.59 9.62 11.37
CA ASN A 73 -2.60 10.07 12.34
C ASN A 73 -1.30 9.24 12.30
N ILE A 74 -1.34 8.06 11.72
CA ILE A 74 -0.19 7.17 11.48
C ILE A 74 0.28 7.28 10.03
N ILE A 75 -0.65 7.26 9.05
CA ILE A 75 -0.36 7.44 7.62
C ILE A 75 -0.66 8.88 7.21
N TYR A 76 0.38 9.68 7.12
CA TYR A 76 0.40 11.04 6.60
C TYR A 76 1.57 11.19 5.60
N PRO A 77 1.67 12.26 4.80
CA PRO A 77 2.60 12.29 3.67
C PRO A 77 4.02 11.83 4.00
N THR A 78 4.61 12.34 5.08
CA THR A 78 5.99 11.98 5.46
C THR A 78 6.12 10.53 5.93
N SER A 79 5.16 10.02 6.71
CA SER A 79 5.21 8.63 7.20
C SER A 79 4.95 7.64 6.06
N PHE A 80 4.02 7.97 5.15
CA PHE A 80 3.78 7.18 3.94
C PHE A 80 5.05 7.09 3.09
N ALA A 81 5.71 8.22 2.83
CA ALA A 81 6.95 8.26 2.06
C ALA A 81 8.05 7.42 2.72
N LYS A 82 8.26 7.55 4.03
CA LYS A 82 9.25 6.76 4.78
C LYS A 82 8.97 5.26 4.71
N ARG A 83 7.71 4.84 4.92
CA ARG A 83 7.31 3.42 4.80
C ARG A 83 7.54 2.88 3.40
N THR A 84 7.18 3.64 2.38
CA THR A 84 7.42 3.28 0.98
C THR A 84 8.93 3.13 0.70
N GLN A 85 9.75 4.09 1.10
CA GLN A 85 11.20 4.04 0.92
C GLN A 85 11.85 2.81 1.53
N SER A 86 11.32 2.33 2.68
CA SER A 86 11.83 1.13 3.35
C SER A 86 11.50 -0.16 2.61
N GLN A 87 10.48 -0.16 1.75
CA GLN A 87 10.01 -1.35 1.03
C GLN A 87 10.53 -1.44 -0.41
N ILE A 88 11.00 -0.33 -0.98
CA ILE A 88 11.45 -0.29 -2.38
C ILE A 88 12.85 -0.89 -2.54
N ASN A 89 13.00 -1.73 -3.56
CA ASN A 89 14.31 -2.25 -3.96
C ASN A 89 15.14 -1.15 -4.66
N LYS A 90 15.99 -0.47 -3.89
CA LYS A 90 16.85 0.61 -4.38
C LYS A 90 17.85 0.19 -5.48
N LYS A 91 18.07 -1.11 -5.70
CA LYS A 91 18.90 -1.61 -6.80
C LYS A 91 18.13 -1.62 -8.14
N ALA A 92 16.81 -1.76 -8.10
CA ALA A 92 15.96 -1.87 -9.28
C ALA A 92 15.17 -0.60 -9.61
N VAL A 93 14.89 0.24 -8.63
CA VAL A 93 14.01 1.40 -8.74
C VAL A 93 14.74 2.67 -8.30
N ASN A 94 14.62 3.74 -9.10
CA ASN A 94 14.91 5.09 -8.69
C ASN A 94 13.68 5.68 -8.00
N LEU A 95 13.90 6.36 -6.88
CA LEU A 95 12.87 7.10 -6.17
C LEU A 95 13.34 8.53 -5.98
N VAL A 96 12.55 9.47 -6.46
CA VAL A 96 12.70 10.90 -6.19
C VAL A 96 11.51 11.35 -5.33
N THR A 97 11.80 12.07 -4.27
CA THR A 97 10.79 12.64 -3.37
C THR A 97 10.82 14.15 -3.53
N HIS A 98 9.69 14.73 -3.88
CA HIS A 98 9.53 16.17 -4.03
C HIS A 98 8.83 16.72 -2.79
N ASP A 99 9.51 17.61 -2.09
CA ASP A 99 8.95 18.41 -0.98
C ASP A 99 8.11 19.58 -1.50
N GLU A 100 7.50 20.34 -0.60
CA GLU A 100 6.66 21.48 -0.94
C GLU A 100 7.38 22.52 -1.81
N LYS A 101 8.66 22.82 -1.51
CA LYS A 101 9.45 23.77 -2.29
C LYS A 101 9.61 23.32 -3.74
N ARG A 102 9.89 22.04 -3.94
CA ARG A 102 10.04 21.47 -5.28
C ARG A 102 8.68 21.39 -5.99
N ILE A 103 7.62 21.01 -5.29
CA ILE A 103 6.24 20.97 -5.80
C ILE A 103 5.83 22.34 -6.32
N LYS A 104 6.12 23.40 -5.56
CA LYS A 104 5.88 24.80 -5.96
C LYS A 104 6.70 25.18 -7.21
N LYS A 105 7.98 24.81 -7.25
CA LYS A 105 8.89 25.11 -8.38
C LYS A 105 8.43 24.46 -9.69
N ILE A 106 7.87 23.25 -9.64
CA ILE A 106 7.37 22.54 -10.82
C ILE A 106 5.93 22.90 -11.19
N GLY A 107 5.27 23.76 -10.42
CA GLY A 107 3.96 24.31 -10.75
C GLY A 107 2.76 23.41 -10.44
N LEU A 108 2.85 22.47 -9.48
CA LEU A 108 1.72 21.64 -9.07
C LEU A 108 0.77 22.42 -8.15
N ASN A 109 0.22 23.52 -8.65
CA ASN A 109 -0.55 24.49 -7.87
C ASN A 109 -1.85 23.92 -7.31
N CYS A 110 -2.54 23.02 -8.03
CA CYS A 110 -3.75 22.37 -7.54
C CYS A 110 -3.45 21.50 -6.31
N LEU A 111 -2.32 20.79 -6.30
CA LEU A 111 -1.89 20.01 -5.13
C LEU A 111 -1.63 20.92 -3.94
N LEU A 112 -0.95 22.04 -4.15
CA LEU A 112 -0.68 23.03 -3.10
C LEU A 112 -1.98 23.65 -2.57
N ALA A 113 -2.94 23.95 -3.45
CA ALA A 113 -4.24 24.49 -3.05
C ALA A 113 -5.00 23.52 -2.13
N VAL A 114 -5.01 22.23 -2.46
CA VAL A 114 -5.63 21.19 -1.61
C VAL A 114 -4.90 21.09 -0.26
N ASN A 115 -3.58 21.27 -0.22
CA ASN A 115 -2.78 21.14 1.01
C ASN A 115 -2.86 22.36 1.94
N GLN A 116 -3.41 23.51 1.52
CA GLN A 116 -3.41 24.73 2.31
C GLN A 116 -4.02 24.60 3.72
N GLY A 117 -5.04 23.74 3.87
CA GLY A 117 -5.68 23.47 5.16
C GLY A 117 -4.96 22.45 6.03
N SER A 118 -3.88 21.86 5.57
CA SER A 118 -3.16 20.80 6.29
C SER A 118 -1.99 21.35 7.10
N LYS A 119 -1.79 20.79 8.31
CA LYS A 119 -0.55 21.02 9.10
C LYS A 119 0.63 20.17 8.60
N ARG A 120 0.40 19.28 7.64
CA ARG A 120 1.42 18.36 7.10
C ARG A 120 1.81 18.82 5.71
N ASP A 121 3.11 18.91 5.49
CA ASP A 121 3.65 19.28 4.18
C ASP A 121 3.32 18.21 3.13
N PRO A 122 3.01 18.62 1.90
CA PRO A 122 2.72 17.70 0.81
C PRO A 122 4.00 17.02 0.33
N ILE A 123 3.86 15.78 -0.15
CA ILE A 123 4.96 15.04 -0.76
C ILE A 123 4.47 14.41 -2.05
N VAL A 124 5.26 14.54 -3.12
CA VAL A 124 5.10 13.77 -4.35
C VAL A 124 6.27 12.80 -4.48
N MET A 125 5.96 11.54 -4.70
CA MET A 125 6.96 10.49 -4.95
C MET A 125 6.93 10.10 -6.43
N GLU A 126 8.08 10.14 -7.07
CA GLU A 126 8.28 9.72 -8.45
C GLU A 126 9.16 8.47 -8.46
N PHE A 127 8.68 7.43 -9.13
CA PHE A 127 9.37 6.16 -9.26
C PHE A 127 9.68 5.89 -10.72
N SER A 128 10.87 5.39 -10.98
CA SER A 128 11.24 4.88 -12.31
C SER A 128 12.10 3.63 -12.20
N LYS A 129 11.94 2.71 -13.15
CA LYS A 129 12.83 1.55 -13.24
C LYS A 129 14.24 2.02 -13.58
N LYS A 130 15.25 1.54 -12.86
CA LYS A 130 16.66 1.80 -13.21
C LYS A 130 16.98 1.24 -14.60
N ASN A 131 17.81 1.97 -15.33
CA ASN A 131 18.22 1.59 -16.68
C ASN A 131 17.05 1.46 -17.68
N SER A 132 15.91 2.10 -17.39
CA SER A 132 14.82 2.20 -18.36
C SER A 132 15.20 3.14 -19.51
N LYS A 133 14.58 2.90 -20.68
CA LYS A 133 14.67 3.81 -21.82
C LYS A 133 14.10 5.18 -21.45
N LYS A 134 14.48 6.24 -22.19
CA LYS A 134 13.96 7.60 -21.95
C LYS A 134 12.44 7.72 -22.13
N ASN A 135 11.85 6.88 -23.00
CA ASN A 135 10.42 6.91 -23.27
C ASN A 135 9.67 6.10 -22.20
N VAL A 136 8.58 6.68 -21.70
CA VAL A 136 7.68 6.05 -20.74
C VAL A 136 6.56 5.38 -21.51
N ASP A 137 6.47 4.05 -21.43
CA ASP A 137 5.39 3.29 -22.07
C ASP A 137 4.10 3.33 -21.23
N ILE A 138 4.23 3.27 -19.89
CA ILE A 138 3.10 3.28 -18.96
C ILE A 138 3.43 4.18 -17.76
N LEU A 139 2.52 5.09 -17.43
CA LEU A 139 2.57 5.93 -16.24
C LEU A 139 1.43 5.57 -15.29
N PHE A 140 1.75 5.18 -14.07
CA PHE A 140 0.78 5.01 -12.99
C PHE A 140 0.72 6.27 -12.13
N VAL A 141 -0.47 6.83 -11.96
CA VAL A 141 -0.72 7.99 -11.10
C VAL A 141 -1.63 7.57 -9.97
N GLY A 142 -1.18 7.72 -8.72
CA GLY A 142 -1.92 7.34 -7.53
C GLY A 142 -2.31 8.56 -6.69
N LYS A 143 -3.61 8.73 -6.40
CA LYS A 143 -4.10 9.72 -5.44
C LYS A 143 -3.62 9.36 -4.03
N GLY A 144 -2.99 10.32 -3.34
CA GLY A 144 -2.36 10.13 -2.03
C GLY A 144 -2.90 11.07 -0.95
N VAL A 145 -4.19 11.43 -0.99
CA VAL A 145 -4.81 12.26 0.05
C VAL A 145 -5.01 11.41 1.30
N CYS A 146 -4.18 11.64 2.33
CA CYS A 146 -4.13 10.78 3.52
C CYS A 146 -5.41 10.81 4.36
N PHE A 147 -6.16 11.92 4.31
CA PHE A 147 -7.49 12.05 4.88
C PHE A 147 -8.23 13.23 4.23
N ASP A 148 -9.40 13.00 3.70
CA ASP A 148 -10.22 14.04 3.08
C ASP A 148 -11.41 14.41 3.97
N SER A 149 -11.25 15.48 4.74
CA SER A 149 -12.34 16.05 5.56
C SER A 149 -13.31 16.93 4.77
N GLY A 150 -13.01 17.24 3.50
CA GLY A 150 -13.73 18.21 2.68
C GLY A 150 -13.24 19.64 2.81
N GLY A 151 -12.44 19.98 3.82
CA GLY A 151 -11.93 21.34 4.07
C GLY A 151 -13.02 22.28 4.59
N ILE A 152 -13.14 23.50 4.03
CA ILE A 152 -14.18 24.47 4.40
C ILE A 152 -15.59 23.92 4.17
N SER A 153 -15.79 23.18 3.06
CA SER A 153 -16.99 22.39 2.82
C SER A 153 -16.85 21.02 3.46
N ILE A 154 -16.97 20.99 4.79
CA ILE A 154 -16.72 19.77 5.58
C ILE A 154 -17.72 18.68 5.26
N LYS A 155 -17.23 17.45 5.14
CA LYS A 155 -18.07 16.27 4.91
C LYS A 155 -18.95 15.96 6.14
N PRO A 156 -20.13 15.33 5.94
CA PRO A 156 -20.90 14.77 7.04
C PRO A 156 -20.07 13.78 7.87
N SER A 157 -20.34 13.68 9.17
CA SER A 157 -19.61 12.76 10.07
C SER A 157 -19.80 11.28 9.70
N GLY A 158 -21.00 10.91 9.22
CA GLY A 158 -21.25 9.52 8.76
C GLY A 158 -20.46 9.20 7.52
N GLY A 159 -19.57 8.20 7.61
CA GLY A 159 -18.68 7.78 6.53
C GLY A 159 -17.40 8.60 6.37
N MET A 160 -17.21 9.67 7.17
CA MET A 160 -15.96 10.45 7.10
C MET A 160 -14.75 9.62 7.57
N GLU A 161 -14.94 8.67 8.47
CA GLU A 161 -13.92 7.74 8.94
C GLU A 161 -13.30 6.90 7.81
N ASP A 162 -14.06 6.65 6.73
CA ASP A 162 -13.59 5.92 5.55
C ASP A 162 -12.64 6.76 4.68
N MET A 163 -12.57 8.07 4.89
CA MET A 163 -11.65 8.96 4.16
C MET A 163 -10.17 8.70 4.48
N LYS A 164 -9.85 7.84 5.45
CA LYS A 164 -8.51 7.26 5.60
C LYS A 164 -8.07 6.45 4.37
N TRP A 165 -9.03 5.98 3.55
CA TRP A 165 -8.76 5.25 2.31
C TRP A 165 -8.54 6.14 1.09
N ASP A 166 -8.65 7.45 1.24
CA ASP A 166 -8.52 8.40 0.14
C ASP A 166 -7.09 8.48 -0.45
N MET A 167 -6.16 7.74 0.15
CA MET A 167 -4.80 7.50 -0.34
C MET A 167 -4.61 6.10 -0.96
N ALA A 168 -5.66 5.31 -1.12
CA ALA A 168 -5.55 3.94 -1.62
C ALA A 168 -4.95 3.87 -3.04
N GLY A 169 -5.22 4.86 -3.90
CA GLY A 169 -4.60 4.95 -5.23
C GLY A 169 -3.07 5.03 -5.17
N ALA A 170 -2.53 5.84 -4.26
CA ALA A 170 -1.08 5.91 -4.03
C ALA A 170 -0.55 4.59 -3.44
N ALA A 171 -1.29 3.96 -2.50
CA ALA A 171 -0.92 2.68 -1.93
C ALA A 171 -0.85 1.57 -2.98
N VAL A 172 -1.80 1.53 -3.94
CA VAL A 172 -1.76 0.61 -5.07
C VAL A 172 -0.53 0.87 -5.93
N THR A 173 -0.28 2.13 -6.31
CA THR A 173 0.85 2.51 -7.17
C THR A 173 2.19 2.10 -6.56
N VAL A 174 2.42 2.36 -5.27
CA VAL A 174 3.67 1.96 -4.62
C VAL A 174 3.79 0.45 -4.44
N SER A 175 2.67 -0.26 -4.31
CA SER A 175 2.65 -1.72 -4.18
C SER A 175 2.93 -2.44 -5.50
N ILE A 176 2.60 -1.83 -6.65
CA ILE A 176 2.96 -2.34 -7.98
C ILE A 176 4.49 -2.28 -8.19
N ILE A 177 5.14 -1.26 -7.63
CA ILE A 177 6.57 -1.00 -7.84
C ILE A 177 7.44 -1.79 -6.84
N LYS A 178 6.87 -2.19 -5.72
CA LYS A 178 7.56 -2.98 -4.69
C LYS A 178 7.99 -4.36 -5.19
#